data_a8dd3e45c72c860bf4e445fc7e847183
#
_entry.id   a8dd3e45c72c860bf4e445fc7e847183
#
_cell.length_a   1.000
_cell.length_b   1.000
_cell.length_c   1.000
_cell.angle_alpha   90.00
_cell.angle_beta   90.00
_cell.angle_gamma   90.00
#
_symmetry.space_group_name_H-M   'P 1'
#
loop_
_entity.id
_entity.type
_entity.pdbx_description
1 polymer ?
#
loop_
_entity_poly.entity_id
_entity_poly.type
_entity_poly.pdbx_seq_one_letter_code
_entity_poly.pdbx_strand_id
1 'polypeptide(L)'
;SRGLGDVYKRQVRKEAKRRKELYDDNPDFKGSRGNYLRIIGYDQDKEFDSRYCYVPGKVITSAHGSSFSWLEIFIHAPFKEDVETSKKYDDKNATSIVVQFWFKVEIAGEVYYKTRVLMGGDAEHDIWQHILDNNSDDEKLKWNIFLSPHHCSWSFFNVSDNKKEILPSAETILDKQIGTAAHVVASSDEIKNDGKNPPCYQAKQQYIKKLKSGSVHFLSLIHISEPTRH
;
A
#
# COMPACT_ATOMS: atom_id res chain seq x y z
N SER A 1 -14.41 -17.18 -17.49
CA SER A 1 -13.70 -15.93 -17.84
C SER A 1 -12.23 -15.89 -17.39
N ARG A 2 -11.51 -17.02 -17.46
CA ARG A 2 -10.05 -17.10 -17.15
C ARG A 2 -9.15 -16.35 -18.16
N GLY A 3 -9.68 -15.89 -19.28
CA GLY A 3 -8.85 -15.41 -20.39
C GLY A 3 -8.31 -13.98 -20.29
N LEU A 4 -9.11 -13.02 -19.87
CA LEU A 4 -8.73 -11.60 -19.91
C LEU A 4 -7.68 -11.23 -18.86
N GLY A 5 -7.85 -11.65 -17.62
CA GLY A 5 -6.88 -11.35 -16.55
C GLY A 5 -5.49 -11.92 -16.84
N ASP A 6 -5.39 -13.12 -17.40
CA ASP A 6 -4.12 -13.73 -17.76
C ASP A 6 -3.44 -13.06 -18.95
N VAL A 7 -4.22 -12.53 -19.90
CA VAL A 7 -3.71 -11.75 -21.04
C VAL A 7 -3.08 -10.45 -20.54
N TYR A 8 -3.75 -9.70 -19.67
CA TYR A 8 -3.22 -8.46 -19.10
C TYR A 8 -1.96 -8.72 -18.27
N LYS A 9 -1.94 -9.75 -17.42
CA LYS A 9 -0.75 -10.12 -16.64
C LYS A 9 0.45 -10.43 -17.54
N ARG A 10 0.24 -11.16 -18.63
CA ARG A 10 1.30 -11.45 -19.61
C ARG A 10 1.80 -10.19 -20.32
N GLN A 11 0.90 -9.29 -20.71
CA GLN A 11 1.26 -8.03 -21.35
C GLN A 11 2.09 -7.14 -20.43
N VAL A 12 1.67 -6.99 -19.17
CA VAL A 12 2.42 -6.22 -18.16
C VAL A 12 3.81 -6.81 -17.95
N ARG A 13 3.92 -8.13 -17.77
CA ARG A 13 5.22 -8.80 -17.60
C ARG A 13 6.12 -8.63 -18.82
N LYS A 14 5.58 -8.77 -20.03
CA LYS A 14 6.34 -8.58 -21.28
C LYS A 14 6.87 -7.16 -21.40
N GLU A 15 6.04 -6.17 -21.07
CA GLU A 15 6.42 -4.77 -21.14
C GLU A 15 7.44 -4.41 -20.05
N ALA A 16 7.28 -4.90 -18.82
CA ALA A 16 8.24 -4.72 -17.75
C ALA A 16 9.61 -5.31 -18.14
N LYS A 17 9.63 -6.53 -18.70
CA LYS A 17 10.85 -7.17 -19.20
C LYS A 17 11.53 -6.33 -20.30
N ARG A 18 10.79 -5.88 -21.31
CA ARG A 18 11.31 -5.02 -22.38
C ARG A 18 11.94 -3.75 -21.84
N ARG A 19 11.28 -3.11 -20.84
CA ARG A 19 11.84 -1.90 -20.22
C ARG A 19 13.09 -2.21 -19.40
N LYS A 20 13.10 -3.34 -18.67
CA LYS A 20 14.28 -3.77 -17.93
C LYS A 20 15.49 -3.94 -18.86
N GLU A 21 15.32 -4.61 -19.98
CA GLU A 21 16.35 -4.80 -21.00
C GLU A 21 16.99 -3.47 -21.47
N LEU A 22 16.18 -2.40 -21.63
CA LEU A 22 16.72 -1.08 -21.99
C LEU A 22 17.68 -0.50 -20.94
N TYR A 23 17.47 -0.79 -19.65
CA TYR A 23 18.36 -0.37 -18.58
C TYR A 23 19.61 -1.26 -18.50
N ASP A 24 19.42 -2.57 -18.70
CA ASP A 24 20.51 -3.55 -18.61
C ASP A 24 21.50 -3.37 -19.77
N ASP A 25 21.00 -3.13 -20.99
CA ASP A 25 21.81 -2.97 -22.20
C ASP A 25 22.52 -1.59 -22.28
N ASN A 26 22.05 -0.60 -21.51
CA ASN A 26 22.63 0.74 -21.53
C ASN A 26 22.81 1.30 -20.09
N PRO A 27 24.05 1.27 -19.56
CA PRO A 27 24.37 1.76 -18.23
C PRO A 27 23.98 3.24 -17.98
N ASP A 28 23.98 4.06 -19.03
CA ASP A 28 23.64 5.48 -18.95
C ASP A 28 22.15 5.75 -19.11
N PHE A 29 21.34 4.73 -19.41
CA PHE A 29 19.90 4.90 -19.59
C PHE A 29 19.21 5.22 -18.24
N LYS A 30 18.59 6.39 -18.17
CA LYS A 30 17.86 6.86 -16.99
C LYS A 30 16.34 6.82 -17.17
N GLY A 31 15.88 6.23 -18.26
CA GLY A 31 14.49 6.23 -18.68
C GLY A 31 14.22 7.29 -19.74
N SER A 32 13.21 7.05 -20.54
CA SER A 32 12.68 7.99 -21.54
C SER A 32 11.16 7.88 -21.57
N ARG A 33 10.49 8.83 -22.24
CA ARG A 33 9.02 8.81 -22.33
C ARG A 33 8.52 7.46 -22.84
N GLY A 34 7.61 6.82 -22.07
CA GLY A 34 7.07 5.49 -22.38
C GLY A 34 7.97 4.31 -21.98
N ASN A 35 9.21 4.54 -21.52
CA ASN A 35 10.17 3.48 -21.18
C ASN A 35 10.66 3.53 -19.72
N TYR A 36 10.09 4.39 -18.88
CA TYR A 36 10.40 4.39 -17.46
C TYR A 36 9.96 3.09 -16.81
N LEU A 37 10.84 2.53 -15.97
CA LEU A 37 10.57 1.35 -15.15
C LEU A 37 10.78 1.72 -13.69
N ARG A 38 9.90 1.21 -12.83
CA ARG A 38 10.06 1.22 -11.38
C ARG A 38 9.57 -0.11 -10.84
N ILE A 39 10.45 -0.82 -10.19
CA ILE A 39 10.14 -2.07 -9.51
C ILE A 39 10.20 -1.78 -8.02
N ILE A 40 9.09 -2.01 -7.32
CA ILE A 40 9.02 -1.89 -5.87
C ILE A 40 9.15 -3.30 -5.31
N GLY A 41 10.16 -3.50 -4.47
CA GLY A 41 10.43 -4.79 -3.86
C GLY A 41 11.87 -4.87 -3.35
N TYR A 42 12.21 -6.01 -2.79
CA TYR A 42 13.54 -6.28 -2.30
C TYR A 42 14.39 -6.96 -3.39
N ASP A 43 15.58 -6.42 -3.61
CA ASP A 43 16.59 -6.97 -4.52
C ASP A 43 17.77 -7.51 -3.72
N GLN A 44 17.62 -8.73 -3.22
CA GLN A 44 18.65 -9.38 -2.40
C GLN A 44 19.90 -9.71 -3.20
N ASP A 45 19.71 -10.18 -4.41
CA ASP A 45 20.78 -10.75 -5.25
C ASP A 45 21.39 -9.70 -6.19
N LYS A 46 20.98 -8.44 -6.05
CA LYS A 46 21.35 -7.33 -6.93
C LYS A 46 21.04 -7.60 -8.42
N GLU A 47 20.00 -8.38 -8.67
CA GLU A 47 19.51 -8.66 -10.02
C GLU A 47 18.89 -7.45 -10.69
N PHE A 48 18.46 -6.45 -9.87
CA PHE A 48 17.83 -5.24 -10.35
C PHE A 48 18.74 -4.03 -10.15
N ASP A 49 18.84 -3.24 -11.16
CA ASP A 49 19.61 -2.00 -11.11
C ASP A 49 18.94 -0.96 -10.21
N SER A 50 19.72 -0.29 -9.38
CA SER A 50 19.26 0.77 -8.47
C SER A 50 18.57 1.95 -9.17
N ARG A 51 18.79 2.11 -10.48
CA ARG A 51 18.14 3.13 -11.31
C ARG A 51 16.64 2.91 -11.44
N TYR A 52 16.14 1.68 -11.29
CA TYR A 52 14.71 1.35 -11.40
C TYR A 52 14.17 0.52 -10.23
N CYS A 53 15.01 0.03 -9.32
CA CYS A 53 14.58 -0.74 -8.14
C CYS A 53 14.40 0.19 -6.93
N TYR A 54 13.23 0.06 -6.31
CA TYR A 54 12.85 0.81 -5.13
C TYR A 54 12.51 -0.13 -4.00
N VAL A 55 13.36 -0.12 -2.97
CA VAL A 55 13.24 -0.95 -1.76
C VAL A 55 12.59 -0.17 -0.62
N PRO A 56 12.13 -0.84 0.46
CA PRO A 56 11.67 -0.19 1.67
C PRO A 56 12.64 0.88 2.17
N GLY A 57 12.11 1.99 2.66
CA GLY A 57 12.88 3.16 3.08
C GLY A 57 13.15 4.18 1.97
N LYS A 58 12.92 3.83 0.70
CA LYS A 58 13.06 4.79 -0.42
C LYS A 58 11.85 5.69 -0.55
N VAL A 59 12.14 6.92 -1.03
CA VAL A 59 11.13 7.93 -1.35
C VAL A 59 11.13 8.17 -2.84
N ILE A 60 9.94 8.16 -3.45
CA ILE A 60 9.73 8.52 -4.85
C ILE A 60 9.24 9.96 -4.88
N THR A 61 10.03 10.84 -5.50
CA THR A 61 9.75 12.27 -5.65
C THR A 61 9.62 12.71 -7.09
N SER A 62 9.64 11.76 -8.02
CA SER A 62 9.57 12.06 -9.46
C SER A 62 8.91 10.92 -10.23
N ALA A 63 8.28 11.24 -11.36
CA ALA A 63 7.83 10.26 -12.36
C ALA A 63 8.04 10.79 -13.77
N HIS A 64 8.34 9.89 -14.69
CA HIS A 64 8.53 10.20 -16.11
C HIS A 64 9.54 11.35 -16.38
N GLY A 65 10.57 11.45 -15.53
CA GLY A 65 11.57 12.51 -15.64
C GLY A 65 11.17 13.86 -15.03
N SER A 66 9.97 13.98 -14.49
CA SER A 66 9.46 15.18 -13.83
C SER A 66 9.42 15.00 -12.31
N SER A 67 9.95 15.96 -11.57
CA SER A 67 9.88 15.98 -10.11
C SER A 67 8.50 16.42 -9.62
N PHE A 68 8.07 15.85 -8.49
CA PHE A 68 6.88 16.29 -7.78
C PHE A 68 7.26 17.34 -6.74
N SER A 69 6.67 18.53 -6.81
CA SER A 69 6.78 19.52 -5.73
C SER A 69 5.74 19.29 -4.62
N TRP A 70 4.65 18.59 -4.94
CA TRP A 70 3.46 18.45 -4.12
C TRP A 70 3.23 17.03 -3.57
N LEU A 71 4.09 16.05 -3.93
CA LEU A 71 3.91 14.64 -3.56
C LEU A 71 5.25 13.99 -3.23
N GLU A 72 5.26 13.24 -2.14
CA GLU A 72 6.27 12.22 -1.85
C GLU A 72 5.58 10.87 -1.65
N ILE A 73 6.18 9.79 -2.16
CA ILE A 73 5.70 8.43 -1.97
C ILE A 73 6.78 7.66 -1.24
N PHE A 74 6.49 7.25 -0.01
CA PHE A 74 7.39 6.46 0.82
C PHE A 74 7.04 4.97 0.71
N ILE A 75 8.05 4.11 0.52
CA ILE A 75 7.88 2.67 0.37
C ILE A 75 8.16 2.00 1.71
N HIS A 76 7.18 1.26 2.23
CA HIS A 76 7.28 0.52 3.48
C HIS A 76 7.57 -0.97 3.30
N ALA A 77 6.95 -1.62 2.30
CA ALA A 77 7.09 -3.05 2.02
C ALA A 77 7.04 -3.31 0.51
N PRO A 78 7.43 -4.51 0.04
CA PRO A 78 7.86 -5.70 0.79
C PRO A 78 9.35 -5.67 1.17
N PHE A 79 9.67 -6.32 2.30
CA PHE A 79 11.04 -6.61 2.72
C PHE A 79 11.57 -7.92 2.10
N LYS A 80 12.82 -8.26 2.41
CA LYS A 80 13.44 -9.51 1.95
C LYS A 80 12.69 -10.75 2.45
N GLU A 81 12.40 -10.76 3.73
CA GLU A 81 11.72 -11.85 4.41
C GLU A 81 10.33 -12.11 3.82
N ASP A 82 9.63 -11.06 3.42
CA ASP A 82 8.33 -11.11 2.77
C ASP A 82 8.42 -11.79 1.40
N VAL A 83 9.47 -11.46 0.62
CA VAL A 83 9.71 -12.08 -0.69
C VAL A 83 10.09 -13.55 -0.54
N GLU A 84 10.90 -13.91 0.46
CA GLU A 84 11.26 -15.29 0.77
C GLU A 84 10.06 -16.11 1.22
N THR A 85 9.20 -15.53 2.08
CA THR A 85 7.94 -16.13 2.52
C THR A 85 7.01 -16.40 1.34
N SER A 86 6.84 -15.41 0.46
CA SER A 86 6.03 -15.56 -0.75
C SER A 86 6.52 -16.70 -1.64
N LYS A 87 7.82 -16.81 -1.86
CA LYS A 87 8.41 -17.90 -2.66
C LYS A 87 8.23 -19.26 -2.01
N LYS A 88 8.43 -19.36 -0.69
CA LYS A 88 8.38 -20.61 0.06
C LYS A 88 6.97 -21.18 0.18
N TYR A 89 5.97 -20.34 0.37
CA TYR A 89 4.59 -20.74 0.66
C TYR A 89 3.60 -20.47 -0.48
N ASP A 90 4.07 -19.97 -1.64
CA ASP A 90 3.25 -19.47 -2.77
C ASP A 90 2.22 -18.43 -2.30
N ASP A 91 2.59 -17.66 -1.27
CA ASP A 91 1.76 -16.61 -0.72
C ASP A 91 2.03 -15.28 -1.43
N LYS A 92 1.08 -14.87 -2.27
CA LYS A 92 1.19 -13.62 -3.04
C LYS A 92 0.94 -12.38 -2.18
N ASN A 93 0.23 -12.51 -1.08
CA ASN A 93 -0.06 -11.39 -0.18
C ASN A 93 1.20 -10.95 0.57
N ALA A 94 2.12 -11.88 0.84
CA ALA A 94 3.40 -11.58 1.46
C ALA A 94 4.25 -10.57 0.66
N THR A 95 4.05 -10.42 -0.65
CA THR A 95 4.72 -9.40 -1.48
C THR A 95 3.87 -8.16 -1.74
N SER A 96 2.87 -7.91 -0.93
CA SER A 96 2.04 -6.73 -1.03
C SER A 96 2.85 -5.45 -0.89
N ILE A 97 2.59 -4.50 -1.79
CA ILE A 97 3.24 -3.20 -1.76
C ILE A 97 2.52 -2.33 -0.73
N VAL A 98 3.25 -1.93 0.30
CA VAL A 98 2.78 -0.94 1.27
C VAL A 98 3.49 0.38 1.02
N VAL A 99 2.70 1.41 0.73
CA VAL A 99 3.21 2.75 0.40
C VAL A 99 2.44 3.83 1.13
N GLN A 100 3.12 4.92 1.38
CA GLN A 100 2.52 6.11 1.95
C GLN A 100 2.70 7.30 1.02
N PHE A 101 1.63 8.00 0.72
CA PHE A 101 1.61 9.22 -0.06
C PHE A 101 1.54 10.42 0.88
N TRP A 102 2.49 11.34 0.75
CA TRP A 102 2.52 12.59 1.50
C TRP A 102 2.24 13.74 0.55
N PHE A 103 1.04 14.27 0.64
CA PHE A 103 0.63 15.44 -0.12
C PHE A 103 1.09 16.71 0.57
N LYS A 104 1.77 17.58 -0.17
CA LYS A 104 2.37 18.82 0.31
C LYS A 104 1.74 20.02 -0.36
N VAL A 105 1.77 21.15 0.33
CA VAL A 105 1.54 22.46 -0.24
C VAL A 105 2.68 23.39 0.19
N GLU A 106 3.08 24.28 -0.67
CA GLU A 106 4.00 25.36 -0.35
C GLU A 106 3.22 26.66 -0.14
N ILE A 107 3.44 27.31 0.98
CA ILE A 107 2.81 28.60 1.34
C ILE A 107 3.91 29.51 1.84
N ALA A 108 4.12 30.65 1.16
CA ALA A 108 5.14 31.63 1.51
C ALA A 108 6.58 31.05 1.62
N GLY A 109 6.92 30.07 0.77
CA GLY A 109 8.23 29.41 0.76
C GLY A 109 8.41 28.30 1.79
N GLU A 110 7.40 28.03 2.60
CA GLU A 110 7.41 26.91 3.57
C GLU A 110 6.57 25.73 3.09
N VAL A 111 7.08 24.51 3.32
CA VAL A 111 6.42 23.27 2.91
C VAL A 111 5.60 22.71 4.06
N TYR A 112 4.32 22.46 3.80
CA TYR A 112 3.40 21.86 4.74
C TYR A 112 2.87 20.51 4.23
N TYR A 113 2.93 19.47 5.06
CA TYR A 113 2.26 18.19 4.77
C TYR A 113 0.79 18.29 5.16
N LYS A 114 -0.09 18.25 4.18
CA LYS A 114 -1.54 18.44 4.38
C LYS A 114 -2.30 17.14 4.57
N THR A 115 -1.93 16.10 3.82
CA THR A 115 -2.63 14.82 3.87
C THR A 115 -1.64 13.69 3.66
N ARG A 116 -1.79 12.65 4.48
CA ARG A 116 -1.01 11.41 4.37
C ARG A 116 -1.96 10.25 4.14
N VAL A 117 -1.75 9.54 3.04
CA VAL A 117 -2.55 8.38 2.65
C VAL A 117 -1.69 7.14 2.76
N LEU A 118 -2.07 6.22 3.62
CA LEU A 118 -1.41 4.93 3.80
C LEU A 118 -2.20 3.85 3.05
N MET A 119 -1.52 3.13 2.15
CA MET A 119 -2.11 2.06 1.34
C MET A 119 -1.36 0.76 1.59
N GLY A 120 -2.07 -0.26 2.01
CA GLY A 120 -1.49 -1.54 2.44
C GLY A 120 -1.56 -2.66 1.40
N GLY A 121 -2.20 -2.47 0.25
CA GLY A 121 -2.47 -3.59 -0.66
C GLY A 121 -3.21 -4.71 0.07
N ASP A 122 -2.77 -5.95 -0.14
CA ASP A 122 -3.32 -7.13 0.56
C ASP A 122 -2.42 -7.60 1.72
N ALA A 123 -1.60 -6.67 2.28
CA ALA A 123 -0.68 -6.97 3.37
C ALA A 123 -1.42 -7.45 4.63
N GLU A 124 -0.94 -8.56 5.18
CA GLU A 124 -1.46 -9.18 6.39
C GLU A 124 -0.67 -8.76 7.63
N HIS A 125 -1.05 -9.21 8.80
CA HIS A 125 -0.52 -8.73 10.09
C HIS A 125 1.01 -8.84 10.23
N ASP A 126 1.63 -9.86 9.66
CA ASP A 126 3.07 -10.10 9.69
C ASP A 126 3.85 -9.03 8.91
N ILE A 127 3.35 -8.63 7.74
CA ILE A 127 3.94 -7.53 6.96
C ILE A 127 3.91 -6.22 7.76
N TRP A 128 2.81 -5.95 8.44
CA TRP A 128 2.70 -4.77 9.30
C TRP A 128 3.63 -4.83 10.50
N GLN A 129 3.85 -6.02 11.06
CA GLN A 129 4.86 -6.22 12.10
C GLN A 129 6.27 -5.94 11.57
N HIS A 130 6.63 -6.48 10.39
CA HIS A 130 7.92 -6.21 9.76
C HIS A 130 8.13 -4.71 9.49
N ILE A 131 7.08 -4.00 9.07
CA ILE A 131 7.14 -2.55 8.87
C ILE A 131 7.46 -1.84 10.19
N LEU A 132 6.81 -2.21 11.30
CA LEU A 132 7.06 -1.62 12.60
C LEU A 132 8.48 -1.91 13.12
N ASP A 133 8.94 -3.14 12.93
CA ASP A 133 10.27 -3.57 13.39
C ASP A 133 11.41 -2.86 12.64
N ASN A 134 11.17 -2.50 11.37
CA ASN A 134 12.16 -1.88 10.50
C ASN A 134 12.01 -0.37 10.35
N ASN A 135 10.98 0.24 10.94
CA ASN A 135 10.74 1.67 10.83
C ASN A 135 11.06 2.40 12.14
N SER A 136 12.17 3.10 12.17
CA SER A 136 12.60 3.91 13.32
C SER A 136 11.96 5.30 13.38
N ASP A 137 11.22 5.72 12.33
CA ASP A 137 10.64 7.05 12.22
C ASP A 137 9.12 7.00 12.23
N ASP A 138 8.54 7.26 13.40
CA ASP A 138 7.11 7.28 13.64
C ASP A 138 6.33 8.20 12.69
N GLU A 139 6.95 9.29 12.22
CA GLU A 139 6.30 10.23 11.31
C GLU A 139 5.92 9.58 9.98
N LYS A 140 6.69 8.59 9.55
CA LYS A 140 6.46 7.86 8.28
C LYS A 140 5.31 6.86 8.34
N LEU A 141 4.76 6.59 9.52
CA LEU A 141 3.58 5.72 9.68
C LEU A 141 2.31 6.51 10.01
N LYS A 142 2.41 7.81 10.25
CA LYS A 142 1.23 8.65 10.55
C LYS A 142 0.37 8.86 9.31
N TRP A 143 -0.94 8.73 9.46
CA TRP A 143 -1.89 8.81 8.35
C TRP A 143 -3.15 9.61 8.67
N ASN A 144 -3.73 10.24 7.64
CA ASN A 144 -5.05 10.86 7.66
C ASN A 144 -6.08 9.96 6.97
N ILE A 145 -5.66 9.25 5.91
CA ILE A 145 -6.49 8.29 5.18
C ILE A 145 -5.75 6.96 5.17
N PHE A 146 -6.43 5.91 5.58
CA PHE A 146 -5.91 4.54 5.55
C PHE A 146 -6.80 3.67 4.68
N LEU A 147 -6.23 3.13 3.60
CA LEU A 147 -6.91 2.10 2.83
C LEU A 147 -6.79 0.79 3.60
N SER A 148 -7.92 0.27 4.06
CA SER A 148 -7.95 -0.98 4.81
C SER A 148 -7.36 -2.12 3.99
N PRO A 149 -6.32 -2.81 4.51
CA PRO A 149 -5.64 -3.87 3.76
C PRO A 149 -6.59 -5.02 3.42
N HIS A 150 -6.24 -5.70 2.32
CA HIS A 150 -6.89 -6.92 1.86
C HIS A 150 -8.41 -6.83 1.87
N HIS A 151 -8.94 -5.72 1.27
CA HIS A 151 -10.38 -5.47 1.13
C HIS A 151 -11.16 -5.50 2.44
N CYS A 152 -10.56 -4.99 3.53
CA CYS A 152 -11.10 -5.08 4.89
C CYS A 152 -11.13 -6.50 5.45
N SER A 153 -10.06 -7.28 5.21
CA SER A 153 -9.88 -8.61 5.77
C SER A 153 -9.57 -8.57 7.26
N TRP A 154 -9.90 -9.65 7.95
CA TRP A 154 -9.45 -9.87 9.31
C TRP A 154 -7.93 -10.12 9.41
N SER A 155 -7.30 -10.60 8.34
CA SER A 155 -5.87 -10.93 8.32
C SER A 155 -4.93 -9.76 8.62
N PHE A 156 -5.41 -8.50 8.49
CA PHE A 156 -4.70 -7.32 8.99
C PHE A 156 -4.61 -7.33 10.52
N PHE A 157 -5.63 -7.79 11.21
CA PHE A 157 -5.73 -7.76 12.67
C PHE A 157 -5.10 -8.98 13.35
N ASN A 158 -5.28 -10.16 12.76
CA ASN A 158 -4.79 -11.41 13.34
C ASN A 158 -4.89 -12.55 12.31
N VAL A 159 -4.06 -13.58 12.53
CA VAL A 159 -4.14 -14.86 11.80
C VAL A 159 -5.28 -15.74 12.33
N SER A 160 -5.69 -15.56 13.57
CA SER A 160 -6.70 -16.40 14.24
C SER A 160 -8.11 -16.15 13.70
N ASP A 161 -8.81 -17.23 13.40
CA ASP A 161 -10.21 -17.20 12.95
C ASP A 161 -11.22 -16.79 14.04
N ASN A 162 -10.79 -16.73 15.31
CA ASN A 162 -11.71 -16.39 16.40
C ASN A 162 -12.23 -14.94 16.34
N LYS A 163 -11.57 -14.06 15.58
CA LYS A 163 -11.97 -12.68 15.29
C LYS A 163 -12.29 -11.82 16.52
N LYS A 164 -11.68 -12.13 17.68
CA LYS A 164 -11.92 -11.44 18.95
C LYS A 164 -10.73 -10.59 19.38
N GLU A 165 -9.54 -11.10 19.16
CA GLU A 165 -8.30 -10.46 19.59
C GLU A 165 -7.58 -9.84 18.39
N ILE A 166 -7.06 -8.64 18.58
CA ILE A 166 -6.24 -7.96 17.59
C ILE A 166 -4.79 -7.94 18.06
N LEU A 167 -3.87 -8.08 17.11
CA LEU A 167 -2.45 -8.06 17.39
C LEU A 167 -1.95 -6.63 17.66
N PRO A 168 -0.89 -6.46 18.44
CA PRO A 168 -0.30 -5.14 18.74
C PRO A 168 0.12 -4.36 17.51
N SER A 169 0.55 -5.03 16.44
CA SER A 169 0.90 -4.39 15.15
C SER A 169 -0.27 -3.61 14.56
N ALA A 170 -1.46 -4.22 14.50
CA ALA A 170 -2.66 -3.56 14.00
C ALA A 170 -3.06 -2.37 14.89
N GLU A 171 -3.01 -2.54 16.23
CA GLU A 171 -3.28 -1.45 17.15
C GLU A 171 -2.33 -0.28 16.94
N THR A 172 -1.02 -0.56 16.86
CA THR A 172 0.00 0.47 16.68
C THR A 172 -0.20 1.25 15.38
N ILE A 173 -0.46 0.57 14.26
CA ILE A 173 -0.72 1.25 12.98
C ILE A 173 -1.98 2.13 13.06
N LEU A 174 -3.05 1.64 13.67
CA LEU A 174 -4.29 2.42 13.80
C LEU A 174 -4.13 3.62 14.74
N ASP A 175 -3.28 3.51 15.76
CA ASP A 175 -2.99 4.62 16.67
C ASP A 175 -2.15 5.74 16.04
N LYS A 176 -1.52 5.51 14.87
CA LYS A 176 -0.78 6.53 14.10
C LYS A 176 -1.69 7.50 13.32
N GLN A 177 -3.00 7.44 13.48
CA GLN A 177 -3.93 8.39 12.87
C GLN A 177 -3.64 9.83 13.30
N ILE A 178 -3.75 10.80 12.36
CA ILE A 178 -3.49 12.22 12.58
C ILE A 178 -4.81 12.99 12.65
N GLY A 179 -4.94 13.79 13.71
CA GLY A 179 -6.06 14.72 13.86
C GLY A 179 -7.38 14.02 14.18
N THR A 180 -8.46 14.79 14.03
CA THR A 180 -9.83 14.38 14.36
C THR A 180 -10.65 13.93 13.15
N ALA A 181 -10.08 14.01 11.95
CA ALA A 181 -10.74 13.69 10.68
C ALA A 181 -10.01 12.58 9.92
N ALA A 182 -9.51 11.57 10.65
CA ALA A 182 -8.91 10.41 10.01
C ALA A 182 -9.99 9.50 9.42
N HIS A 183 -9.73 8.96 8.23
CA HIS A 183 -10.66 8.11 7.49
C HIS A 183 -10.06 6.75 7.21
N VAL A 184 -10.84 5.68 7.38
CA VAL A 184 -10.53 4.36 6.84
C VAL A 184 -11.42 4.09 5.63
N VAL A 185 -10.82 3.69 4.53
CA VAL A 185 -11.51 3.40 3.27
C VAL A 185 -11.33 1.92 2.94
N ALA A 186 -12.43 1.22 2.71
CA ALA A 186 -12.41 -0.18 2.27
C ALA A 186 -12.68 -0.28 0.77
N SER A 187 -11.75 -0.86 0.03
CA SER A 187 -11.93 -1.26 -1.36
C SER A 187 -12.62 -2.62 -1.42
N SER A 188 -13.89 -2.68 -1.06
CA SER A 188 -14.64 -3.92 -0.91
C SER A 188 -16.10 -3.76 -1.31
N ASP A 189 -16.78 -4.88 -1.51
CA ASP A 189 -18.24 -4.95 -1.54
C ASP A 189 -18.85 -4.49 -0.21
N GLU A 190 -20.18 -4.35 -0.17
CA GLU A 190 -20.90 -4.02 1.07
C GLU A 190 -20.55 -4.99 2.19
N ILE A 191 -20.07 -4.47 3.32
CA ILE A 191 -19.62 -5.30 4.44
C ILE A 191 -20.78 -5.64 5.33
N LYS A 192 -21.24 -6.89 5.24
CA LYS A 192 -22.36 -7.48 6.00
C LYS A 192 -21.87 -8.47 7.05
N ASN A 193 -22.67 -8.67 8.09
CA ASN A 193 -22.40 -9.71 9.09
C ASN A 193 -22.87 -11.09 8.59
N ASP A 194 -22.21 -11.58 7.53
CA ASP A 194 -22.55 -12.82 6.82
C ASP A 194 -21.44 -13.89 6.89
N GLY A 195 -20.41 -13.64 7.71
CA GLY A 195 -19.29 -14.56 7.91
C GLY A 195 -18.21 -14.50 6.84
N LYS A 196 -18.35 -13.70 5.79
CA LYS A 196 -17.32 -13.55 4.76
C LYS A 196 -16.04 -12.91 5.29
N ASN A 197 -14.91 -13.24 4.64
CA ASN A 197 -13.60 -12.67 4.90
C ASN A 197 -12.67 -12.93 3.69
N PRO A 198 -12.26 -11.93 2.89
CA PRO A 198 -12.76 -10.55 2.87
C PRO A 198 -14.12 -10.38 2.15
N PRO A 199 -14.83 -9.28 2.38
CA PRO A 199 -14.66 -8.34 3.47
C PRO A 199 -15.15 -8.90 4.81
N CYS A 200 -14.55 -8.45 5.92
CA CYS A 200 -14.87 -8.95 7.24
C CYS A 200 -15.62 -7.92 8.10
N TYR A 201 -16.82 -8.29 8.57
CA TYR A 201 -17.62 -7.43 9.44
C TYR A 201 -16.92 -7.10 10.75
N GLN A 202 -16.26 -8.07 11.39
CA GLN A 202 -15.53 -7.88 12.64
C GLN A 202 -14.33 -6.94 12.44
N ALA A 203 -13.65 -7.03 11.30
CA ALA A 203 -12.58 -6.08 10.94
C ALA A 203 -13.13 -4.66 10.84
N LYS A 204 -14.25 -4.44 10.14
CA LYS A 204 -14.94 -3.15 10.09
C LYS A 204 -15.22 -2.59 11.48
N GLN A 205 -15.74 -3.42 12.40
CA GLN A 205 -16.04 -2.99 13.76
C GLN A 205 -14.77 -2.57 14.53
N GLN A 206 -13.63 -3.25 14.34
CA GLN A 206 -12.37 -2.85 14.95
C GLN A 206 -11.87 -1.51 14.41
N TYR A 207 -11.95 -1.26 13.10
CA TYR A 207 -11.62 0.04 12.53
C TYR A 207 -12.46 1.15 13.16
N ILE A 208 -13.78 0.99 13.21
CA ILE A 208 -14.71 1.96 13.81
C ILE A 208 -14.37 2.22 15.28
N LYS A 209 -14.08 1.16 16.05
CA LYS A 209 -13.74 1.28 17.48
C LYS A 209 -12.43 2.04 17.71
N LYS A 210 -11.43 1.88 16.82
CA LYS A 210 -10.10 2.46 16.97
C LYS A 210 -9.99 3.90 16.44
N LEU A 211 -10.89 4.33 15.57
CA LEU A 211 -10.87 5.70 15.07
C LEU A 211 -11.24 6.70 16.18
N LYS A 212 -10.32 7.66 16.39
CA LYS A 212 -10.43 8.69 17.45
C LYS A 212 -11.35 9.81 16.99
N SER A 213 -12.60 9.77 17.26
CA SER A 213 -13.58 10.85 17.31
C SER A 213 -14.86 10.60 16.54
N GLY A 214 -15.90 11.37 16.88
CA GLY A 214 -17.27 11.23 16.43
C GLY A 214 -17.59 11.49 14.94
N SER A 215 -16.59 11.53 14.08
CA SER A 215 -16.77 11.60 12.62
C SER A 215 -15.94 10.56 11.93
N VAL A 216 -16.20 9.31 12.27
CA VAL A 216 -15.59 8.15 11.63
C VAL A 216 -16.27 7.90 10.30
N HIS A 217 -15.58 8.13 9.23
CA HIS A 217 -16.06 7.69 7.93
C HIS A 217 -15.31 6.41 7.52
N PHE A 218 -15.93 5.28 7.86
CA PHE A 218 -15.62 4.04 7.17
C PHE A 218 -16.36 4.06 5.83
N LEU A 219 -15.62 4.31 4.76
CA LEU A 219 -16.17 4.42 3.41
C LEU A 219 -15.96 3.09 2.68
N SER A 220 -17.04 2.47 2.22
CA SER A 220 -16.96 1.41 1.21
C SER A 220 -17.07 2.06 -0.17
N LEU A 221 -16.19 1.67 -1.11
CA LEU A 221 -16.14 2.26 -2.45
C LEU A 221 -17.41 2.03 -3.28
N ILE A 222 -18.29 1.11 -2.89
CA ILE A 222 -19.59 0.90 -3.56
C ILE A 222 -20.45 2.16 -3.54
N HIS A 223 -20.33 2.98 -2.52
CA HIS A 223 -21.10 4.23 -2.43
C HIS A 223 -20.58 5.36 -3.33
N ILE A 224 -19.44 5.15 -4.00
CA ILE A 224 -18.80 6.16 -4.87
C ILE A 224 -19.09 5.89 -6.35
N SER A 225 -19.56 4.71 -6.73
CA SER A 225 -19.53 4.23 -8.12
C SER A 225 -20.82 4.36 -8.92
N GLU A 226 -21.89 4.91 -8.39
CA GLU A 226 -23.07 5.23 -9.22
C GLU A 226 -23.20 6.74 -9.42
N PRO A 227 -22.83 7.27 -10.62
CA PRO A 227 -23.35 8.56 -11.01
C PRO A 227 -24.86 8.38 -11.17
N THR A 228 -25.62 9.05 -10.28
CA THR A 228 -27.07 9.21 -10.47
C THR A 228 -27.29 9.72 -11.90
N ARG A 229 -27.82 8.86 -12.76
CA ARG A 229 -28.35 9.27 -14.05
C ARG A 229 -29.61 10.09 -13.75
N HIS A 230 -29.48 11.40 -13.87
CA HIS A 230 -30.61 12.31 -14.03
C HIS A 230 -30.94 12.47 -15.51
#